data_f13318ce50231f6562f050004937877f
#
_entry.id   f13318ce50231f6562f050004937877f
#
_cell.length_a   1.000
_cell.length_b   1.000
_cell.length_c   1.000
_cell.angle_alpha   90.00
_cell.angle_beta   90.00
_cell.angle_gamma   90.00
#
_symmetry.space_group_name_H-M   'P 1'
#
loop_
_entity.id
_entity.type
_entity.pdbx_description
1 polymer ?
#
loop_
_entity_poly.entity_id
_entity_poly.type
_entity_poly.pdbx_seq_one_letter_code
_entity_poly.pdbx_strand_id
1 'polypeptide(L)'
;MLASKLDPFLKRFEELNSLLSSSDILNDISKMTTLSKEQKNLEPIVLKAKEYLKTLDNIEENKALLNDPELGELAKEELKTLEELKPKLEEEIKILLLPKDPNDERNIFLEIRAGTGGDEASLFVGDLVKAYARYAENRGYKLEIVSSSEGSVGGFKEIIMLIKGTGAYSRLKYEGGTHRVQRVPQTESQGRVHTSAITVAVMPEVDDIEIEINPNDLKVDVMRSSGHGGQSVNTTDSAVRITHIPTGIVVVNQDGKSQHKNKESAMKVLKARLYEMQESERLAKESEARKSQVGSGDRSERIRTYNFPQNRISDHRINLTLYRLDAIMQDGLFDEIIEPLITHHQAQALQEQNL
;
A
#
# COMPACT_ATOMS: atom_id res chain seq x y z
N MET A 1 16.37 5.17 -27.65
CA MET A 1 16.65 4.94 -26.22
C MET A 1 15.42 4.48 -25.43
N LEU A 2 14.29 5.19 -25.42
CA LEU A 2 13.09 4.70 -24.73
C LEU A 2 12.51 3.45 -25.39
N ALA A 3 12.39 3.44 -26.72
CA ALA A 3 11.89 2.29 -27.50
C ALA A 3 12.59 0.96 -27.16
N SER A 4 13.93 0.97 -27.02
CA SER A 4 14.68 -0.25 -26.66
C SER A 4 14.40 -0.74 -25.22
N LYS A 5 14.00 0.16 -24.32
CA LYS A 5 13.60 -0.21 -22.95
C LYS A 5 12.20 -0.84 -22.92
N LEU A 6 11.36 -0.62 -23.95
CA LEU A 6 10.00 -1.14 -24.03
C LEU A 6 9.92 -2.56 -24.60
N ASP A 7 10.90 -2.97 -25.42
CA ASP A 7 10.95 -4.30 -26.05
C ASP A 7 10.75 -5.48 -25.08
N PRO A 8 11.40 -5.52 -23.89
CA PRO A 8 11.20 -6.61 -22.94
C PRO A 8 9.75 -6.73 -22.46
N PHE A 9 9.06 -5.61 -22.26
CA PHE A 9 7.67 -5.57 -21.81
C PHE A 9 6.72 -6.07 -22.89
N LEU A 10 6.93 -5.69 -24.15
CA LEU A 10 6.16 -6.15 -25.29
C LEU A 10 6.28 -7.67 -25.47
N LYS A 11 7.53 -8.19 -25.46
CA LYS A 11 7.79 -9.62 -25.57
C LYS A 11 7.17 -10.41 -24.42
N ARG A 12 7.34 -9.91 -23.18
CA ARG A 12 6.78 -10.57 -22.00
C ARG A 12 5.26 -10.63 -22.05
N PHE A 13 4.61 -9.57 -22.52
CA PHE A 13 3.15 -9.55 -22.68
C PHE A 13 2.66 -10.56 -23.73
N GLU A 14 3.38 -10.73 -24.85
CA GLU A 14 3.08 -11.73 -25.86
C GLU A 14 3.27 -13.17 -25.34
N GLU A 15 4.35 -13.40 -24.57
CA GLU A 15 4.57 -14.67 -23.87
C GLU A 15 3.41 -14.99 -22.92
N LEU A 16 2.98 -14.01 -22.10
CA LEU A 16 1.86 -14.18 -21.17
C LEU A 16 0.56 -14.50 -21.89
N ASN A 17 0.27 -13.84 -23.01
CA ASN A 17 -0.89 -14.14 -23.85
C ASN A 17 -0.86 -15.59 -24.38
N SER A 18 0.32 -16.03 -24.83
CA SER A 18 0.52 -17.40 -25.30
C SER A 18 0.36 -18.42 -24.16
N LEU A 19 0.96 -18.16 -22.99
CA LEU A 19 0.87 -19.03 -21.82
C LEU A 19 -0.57 -19.15 -21.31
N LEU A 20 -1.28 -18.03 -21.17
CA LEU A 20 -2.68 -18.01 -20.70
C LEU A 20 -3.64 -18.72 -21.68
N SER A 21 -3.26 -18.86 -22.95
CA SER A 21 -4.01 -19.58 -23.96
C SER A 21 -3.70 -21.08 -23.99
N SER A 22 -2.70 -21.55 -23.23
CA SER A 22 -2.29 -22.96 -23.20
C SER A 22 -3.19 -23.80 -22.29
N SER A 23 -3.50 -25.01 -22.73
CA SER A 23 -4.35 -25.96 -21.99
C SER A 23 -3.77 -26.38 -20.63
N ASP A 24 -2.46 -26.34 -20.48
CA ASP A 24 -1.77 -26.77 -19.26
C ASP A 24 -1.97 -25.80 -18.09
N ILE A 25 -2.13 -24.50 -18.39
CA ILE A 25 -2.35 -23.46 -17.37
C ILE A 25 -3.82 -23.33 -17.00
N LEU A 26 -4.74 -23.65 -17.91
CA LEU A 26 -6.18 -23.64 -17.61
C LEU A 26 -6.58 -24.59 -16.48
N ASN A 27 -5.77 -25.60 -16.20
CA ASN A 27 -5.98 -26.56 -15.11
C ASN A 27 -5.33 -26.14 -13.78
N ASP A 28 -4.49 -25.09 -13.76
CA ASP A 28 -3.81 -24.60 -12.54
C ASP A 28 -4.29 -23.19 -12.21
N ILE A 29 -5.33 -23.10 -11.38
CA ILE A 29 -5.98 -21.83 -11.00
C ILE A 29 -4.98 -20.85 -10.35
N SER A 30 -4.03 -21.34 -9.56
CA SER A 30 -3.04 -20.50 -8.89
C SER A 30 -2.09 -19.84 -9.88
N LYS A 31 -1.53 -20.61 -10.80
CA LYS A 31 -0.67 -20.07 -11.87
C LYS A 31 -1.44 -19.15 -12.81
N MET A 32 -2.66 -19.52 -13.20
CA MET A 32 -3.52 -18.70 -14.04
C MET A 32 -3.78 -17.32 -13.39
N THR A 33 -4.08 -17.30 -12.11
CA THR A 33 -4.32 -16.05 -11.36
C THR A 33 -3.06 -15.18 -11.32
N THR A 34 -1.89 -15.77 -11.09
CA THR A 34 -0.61 -15.05 -11.03
C THR A 34 -0.26 -14.45 -12.40
N LEU A 35 -0.34 -15.24 -13.46
CA LEU A 35 -0.04 -14.79 -14.82
C LEU A 35 -1.05 -13.73 -15.32
N SER A 36 -2.34 -13.87 -14.98
CA SER A 36 -3.37 -12.87 -15.31
C SER A 36 -3.14 -11.54 -14.58
N LYS A 37 -2.69 -11.57 -13.33
CA LYS A 37 -2.29 -10.34 -12.60
C LYS A 37 -1.08 -9.67 -13.26
N GLU A 38 -0.07 -10.46 -13.66
CA GLU A 38 1.11 -9.94 -14.36
C GLU A 38 0.71 -9.30 -15.70
N GLN A 39 -0.12 -9.98 -16.50
CA GLN A 39 -0.65 -9.46 -17.75
C GLN A 39 -1.40 -8.14 -17.58
N LYS A 40 -2.33 -8.08 -16.62
CA LYS A 40 -3.09 -6.86 -16.29
C LYS A 40 -2.19 -5.69 -15.89
N ASN A 41 -1.09 -5.97 -15.20
CA ASN A 41 -0.13 -4.93 -14.81
C ASN A 41 0.69 -4.40 -15.99
N LEU A 42 1.00 -5.25 -16.97
CA LEU A 42 1.75 -4.89 -18.19
C LEU A 42 0.89 -4.22 -19.26
N GLU A 43 -0.41 -4.52 -19.28
CA GLU A 43 -1.33 -4.03 -20.32
C GLU A 43 -1.28 -2.52 -20.56
N PRO A 44 -1.35 -1.64 -19.53
CA PRO A 44 -1.26 -0.19 -19.72
C PRO A 44 0.08 0.26 -20.34
N ILE A 45 1.18 -0.40 -19.94
CA ILE A 45 2.53 -0.12 -20.46
C ILE A 45 2.55 -0.49 -21.96
N VAL A 46 2.06 -1.67 -22.30
CA VAL A 46 2.06 -2.20 -23.67
C VAL A 46 1.18 -1.36 -24.60
N LEU A 47 0.00 -0.92 -24.13
CA LEU A 47 -0.88 -0.05 -24.91
C LEU A 47 -0.18 1.28 -25.25
N LYS A 48 0.41 1.92 -24.25
CA LYS A 48 1.13 3.18 -24.45
C LYS A 48 2.42 3.01 -25.26
N ALA A 49 3.13 1.91 -25.07
CA ALA A 49 4.31 1.56 -25.88
C ALA A 49 3.95 1.39 -27.37
N LYS A 50 2.87 0.69 -27.70
CA LYS A 50 2.40 0.54 -29.07
C LYS A 50 1.99 1.88 -29.69
N GLU A 51 1.28 2.73 -28.93
CA GLU A 51 0.92 4.08 -29.37
C GLU A 51 2.17 4.92 -29.65
N TYR A 52 3.17 4.88 -28.77
CA TYR A 52 4.44 5.59 -28.93
C TYR A 52 5.23 5.10 -30.15
N LEU A 53 5.38 3.80 -30.33
CA LEU A 53 6.09 3.23 -31.48
C LEU A 53 5.42 3.63 -32.79
N LYS A 54 4.08 3.50 -32.86
CA LYS A 54 3.31 3.98 -34.02
C LYS A 54 3.50 5.47 -34.28
N THR A 55 3.57 6.29 -33.22
CA THR A 55 3.83 7.73 -33.36
C THR A 55 5.21 7.99 -33.93
N LEU A 56 6.22 7.20 -33.54
CA LEU A 56 7.56 7.31 -34.12
C LEU A 56 7.60 6.93 -35.59
N ASP A 57 6.94 5.83 -35.97
CA ASP A 57 6.84 5.40 -37.37
C ASP A 57 6.14 6.47 -38.21
N ASN A 58 5.00 7.03 -37.75
CA ASN A 58 4.30 8.10 -38.42
C ASN A 58 5.17 9.37 -38.57
N ILE A 59 5.99 9.70 -37.55
CA ILE A 59 6.94 10.83 -37.66
C ILE A 59 7.96 10.58 -38.75
N GLU A 60 8.50 9.37 -38.88
CA GLU A 60 9.46 9.02 -39.93
C GLU A 60 8.80 9.03 -41.32
N GLU A 61 7.59 8.48 -41.45
CA GLU A 61 6.83 8.53 -42.70
C GLU A 61 6.51 9.95 -43.13
N ASN A 62 5.99 10.80 -42.24
CA ASN A 62 5.69 12.18 -42.56
C ASN A 62 6.95 12.99 -42.91
N LYS A 63 8.09 12.72 -42.27
CA LYS A 63 9.38 13.35 -42.64
C LYS A 63 9.80 12.99 -44.07
N ALA A 64 9.57 11.76 -44.50
CA ALA A 64 9.87 11.36 -45.89
C ALA A 64 8.96 12.06 -46.92
N LEU A 65 7.74 12.44 -46.52
CA LEU A 65 6.75 13.08 -47.38
C LEU A 65 6.88 14.64 -47.45
N LEU A 66 7.71 15.26 -46.63
CA LEU A 66 7.87 16.72 -46.57
C LEU A 66 8.23 17.38 -47.94
N ASN A 67 8.91 16.65 -48.79
CA ASN A 67 9.34 17.14 -50.09
C ASN A 67 8.36 16.76 -51.21
N ASP A 68 7.27 16.12 -50.90
CA ASP A 68 6.23 15.78 -51.90
C ASP A 68 5.40 16.99 -52.25
N PRO A 69 5.17 17.29 -53.55
CA PRO A 69 4.46 18.47 -54.00
C PRO A 69 2.97 18.49 -53.61
N GLU A 70 2.35 17.34 -53.44
CA GLU A 70 0.92 17.21 -53.13
C GLU A 70 0.66 16.99 -51.60
N LEU A 71 1.54 16.25 -50.95
CA LEU A 71 1.36 15.81 -49.57
C LEU A 71 2.21 16.60 -48.53
N GLY A 72 3.19 17.38 -48.98
CA GLY A 72 4.16 18.04 -48.10
C GLY A 72 3.53 18.98 -47.08
N GLU A 73 2.49 19.76 -47.44
CA GLU A 73 1.80 20.64 -46.50
C GLU A 73 1.04 19.87 -45.44
N LEU A 74 0.33 18.81 -45.82
CA LEU A 74 -0.41 17.93 -44.92
C LEU A 74 0.55 17.21 -43.97
N ALA A 75 1.63 16.66 -44.49
CA ALA A 75 2.67 15.98 -43.71
C ALA A 75 3.30 16.92 -42.67
N LYS A 76 3.43 18.22 -42.98
CA LYS A 76 3.97 19.23 -42.07
C LYS A 76 3.02 19.56 -40.91
N GLU A 77 1.69 19.60 -41.15
CA GLU A 77 0.69 19.80 -40.10
C GLU A 77 0.61 18.58 -39.19
N GLU A 78 0.57 17.38 -39.75
CA GLU A 78 0.60 16.15 -38.98
C GLU A 78 1.88 16.00 -38.14
N LEU A 79 3.03 16.31 -38.70
CA LEU A 79 4.31 16.26 -38.03
C LEU A 79 4.35 17.14 -36.77
N LYS A 80 3.77 18.35 -36.85
CA LYS A 80 3.64 19.22 -35.71
C LYS A 80 2.81 18.59 -34.56
N THR A 81 1.68 17.98 -34.90
CA THR A 81 0.82 17.34 -33.89
C THR A 81 1.49 16.09 -33.27
N LEU A 82 2.20 15.30 -34.07
CA LEU A 82 2.94 14.13 -33.62
C LEU A 82 4.15 14.50 -32.75
N GLU A 83 4.85 15.60 -33.10
CA GLU A 83 5.96 16.11 -32.30
C GLU A 83 5.51 16.71 -30.95
N GLU A 84 4.28 17.20 -30.83
CA GLU A 84 3.67 17.62 -29.57
C GLU A 84 3.16 16.42 -28.75
N LEU A 85 2.72 15.34 -29.39
CA LEU A 85 2.22 14.12 -28.76
C LEU A 85 3.36 13.27 -28.19
N LYS A 86 4.47 13.15 -28.92
CA LYS A 86 5.62 12.33 -28.55
C LYS A 86 6.10 12.55 -27.12
N PRO A 87 6.44 13.79 -26.66
CA PRO A 87 6.94 14.02 -25.31
C PRO A 87 5.89 13.66 -24.23
N LYS A 88 4.60 13.82 -24.52
CA LYS A 88 3.53 13.44 -23.60
C LYS A 88 3.49 11.91 -23.40
N LEU A 89 3.58 11.16 -24.50
CA LEU A 89 3.65 9.70 -24.43
C LEU A 89 4.92 9.22 -23.73
N GLU A 90 6.06 9.88 -23.95
CA GLU A 90 7.31 9.57 -23.25
C GLU A 90 7.18 9.77 -21.75
N GLU A 91 6.54 10.82 -21.30
CA GLU A 91 6.29 11.10 -19.88
C GLU A 91 5.31 10.09 -19.26
N GLU A 92 4.18 9.82 -19.94
CA GLU A 92 3.21 8.81 -19.50
C GLU A 92 3.85 7.43 -19.37
N ILE A 93 4.65 7.01 -20.35
CA ILE A 93 5.36 5.73 -20.33
C ILE A 93 6.36 5.68 -19.18
N LYS A 94 7.14 6.73 -18.95
CA LYS A 94 8.08 6.80 -17.83
C LYS A 94 7.38 6.61 -16.50
N ILE A 95 6.23 7.26 -16.31
CA ILE A 95 5.41 7.09 -15.10
C ILE A 95 4.92 5.64 -14.95
N LEU A 96 4.46 5.03 -16.05
CA LEU A 96 3.98 3.64 -16.04
C LEU A 96 5.10 2.62 -15.77
N LEU A 97 6.34 2.96 -16.10
CA LEU A 97 7.53 2.11 -15.85
C LEU A 97 8.02 2.20 -14.39
N LEU A 98 7.54 3.15 -13.60
CA LEU A 98 7.87 3.20 -12.19
C LEU A 98 7.38 1.94 -11.47
N PRO A 99 8.18 1.39 -10.54
CA PRO A 99 7.76 0.23 -9.77
C PRO A 99 6.50 0.58 -8.97
N LYS A 100 5.43 -0.18 -9.23
CA LYS A 100 4.19 -0.05 -8.47
C LYS A 100 4.40 -0.63 -7.08
N ASP A 101 3.96 0.08 -6.06
CA ASP A 101 3.88 -0.48 -4.70
C ASP A 101 2.87 -1.63 -4.70
N PRO A 102 3.24 -2.84 -4.26
CA PRO A 102 2.33 -3.99 -4.22
C PRO A 102 1.08 -3.74 -3.35
N ASN A 103 1.13 -2.73 -2.49
CA ASN A 103 0.02 -2.34 -1.63
C ASN A 103 -0.93 -1.32 -2.29
N ASP A 104 -0.59 -0.74 -3.44
CA ASP A 104 -1.37 0.34 -4.06
C ASP A 104 -2.85 -0.01 -4.29
N GLU A 105 -3.15 -1.26 -4.59
CA GLU A 105 -4.52 -1.75 -4.80
C GLU A 105 -5.24 -2.19 -3.51
N ARG A 106 -4.55 -2.17 -2.35
CA ARG A 106 -5.09 -2.63 -1.08
C ARG A 106 -6.01 -1.61 -0.44
N ASN A 107 -6.90 -2.12 0.40
CA ASN A 107 -7.63 -1.32 1.38
C ASN A 107 -6.67 -0.78 2.44
N ILE A 108 -7.11 0.20 3.23
CA ILE A 108 -6.27 0.82 4.26
C ILE A 108 -6.94 0.86 5.61
N PHE A 109 -6.11 0.75 6.64
CA PHE A 109 -6.43 1.24 7.97
C PHE A 109 -5.89 2.67 8.08
N LEU A 110 -6.79 3.62 8.34
CA LEU A 110 -6.48 5.01 8.63
C LEU A 110 -6.64 5.25 10.13
N GLU A 111 -5.53 5.47 10.79
CA GLU A 111 -5.45 5.66 12.24
C GLU A 111 -5.15 7.13 12.53
N ILE A 112 -6.00 7.79 13.29
CA ILE A 112 -5.85 9.20 13.64
C ILE A 112 -5.83 9.31 15.16
N ARG A 113 -4.80 9.97 15.70
CA ARG A 113 -4.62 10.17 17.13
C ARG A 113 -4.45 11.65 17.46
N ALA A 114 -5.10 12.09 18.54
CA ALA A 114 -4.83 13.38 19.12
C ALA A 114 -3.41 13.40 19.68
N GLY A 115 -2.65 14.42 19.30
CA GLY A 115 -1.30 14.68 19.78
C GLY A 115 -1.27 15.87 20.74
N THR A 116 -0.34 16.78 20.52
CA THR A 116 -0.18 17.99 21.36
C THR A 116 -1.35 18.94 21.16
N GLY A 117 -2.08 19.28 22.23
CA GLY A 117 -3.19 20.26 22.17
C GLY A 117 -4.42 19.88 22.98
N GLY A 118 -4.40 18.72 23.67
CA GLY A 118 -5.48 18.29 24.57
C GLY A 118 -6.83 18.16 23.84
N ASP A 119 -7.88 18.77 24.40
CA ASP A 119 -9.26 18.67 23.90
C ASP A 119 -9.41 19.20 22.47
N GLU A 120 -8.67 20.25 22.10
CA GLU A 120 -8.71 20.80 20.74
C GLU A 120 -8.18 19.81 19.71
N ALA A 121 -7.12 19.07 20.05
CA ALA A 121 -6.62 18.02 19.17
C ALA A 121 -7.70 16.92 18.95
N SER A 122 -8.40 16.53 20.01
CA SER A 122 -9.48 15.53 19.91
C SER A 122 -10.66 16.01 19.07
N LEU A 123 -11.03 17.28 19.18
CA LEU A 123 -12.07 17.89 18.33
C LEU A 123 -11.64 17.93 16.86
N PHE A 124 -10.38 18.28 16.59
CA PHE A 124 -9.87 18.32 15.23
C PHE A 124 -9.78 16.91 14.60
N VAL A 125 -9.46 15.87 15.38
CA VAL A 125 -9.59 14.47 14.89
C VAL A 125 -11.00 14.22 14.40
N GLY A 126 -12.04 14.62 15.15
CA GLY A 126 -13.44 14.46 14.74
C GLY A 126 -13.79 15.19 13.45
N ASP A 127 -13.24 16.39 13.23
CA ASP A 127 -13.45 17.14 12.00
C ASP A 127 -12.75 16.49 10.80
N LEU A 128 -11.52 16.01 11.01
CA LEU A 128 -10.76 15.35 9.96
C LEU A 128 -11.38 14.00 9.56
N VAL A 129 -11.95 13.27 10.53
CA VAL A 129 -12.72 12.04 10.25
C VAL A 129 -13.90 12.33 9.32
N LYS A 130 -14.65 13.40 9.56
CA LYS A 130 -15.76 13.81 8.69
C LYS A 130 -15.27 14.17 7.29
N ALA A 131 -14.15 14.88 7.21
CA ALA A 131 -13.55 15.25 5.93
C ALA A 131 -13.06 14.04 5.13
N TYR A 132 -12.41 13.07 5.77
CA TYR A 132 -12.03 11.81 5.10
C TYR A 132 -13.25 10.93 4.75
N ALA A 133 -14.32 10.98 5.54
CA ALA A 133 -15.56 10.28 5.20
C ALA A 133 -16.19 10.85 3.91
N ARG A 134 -16.20 12.17 3.76
CA ARG A 134 -16.64 12.84 2.51
C ARG A 134 -15.73 12.50 1.33
N TYR A 135 -14.43 12.50 1.55
CA TYR A 135 -13.48 12.08 0.52
C TYR A 135 -13.72 10.64 0.06
N ALA A 136 -13.91 9.72 1.01
CA ALA A 136 -14.21 8.32 0.72
C ALA A 136 -15.53 8.19 -0.08
N GLU A 137 -16.57 8.93 0.30
CA GLU A 137 -17.85 8.98 -0.41
C GLU A 137 -17.69 9.48 -1.85
N ASN A 138 -16.95 10.58 -2.04
CA ASN A 138 -16.66 11.16 -3.36
C ASN A 138 -15.92 10.20 -4.28
N ARG A 139 -15.06 9.34 -3.72
CA ARG A 139 -14.29 8.32 -4.46
C ARG A 139 -15.01 6.98 -4.59
N GLY A 140 -16.19 6.83 -3.99
CA GLY A 140 -16.92 5.57 -3.98
C GLY A 140 -16.27 4.51 -3.08
N TYR A 141 -15.45 4.93 -2.12
CA TYR A 141 -14.86 4.05 -1.11
C TYR A 141 -15.86 3.80 0.03
N LYS A 142 -15.80 2.62 0.64
CA LYS A 142 -16.55 2.31 1.84
C LYS A 142 -15.68 2.57 3.07
N LEU A 143 -16.21 3.31 4.04
CA LEU A 143 -15.55 3.60 5.30
C LEU A 143 -16.27 2.87 6.43
N GLU A 144 -15.51 2.14 7.25
CA GLU A 144 -15.98 1.42 8.43
C GLU A 144 -15.13 1.84 9.64
N ILE A 145 -15.76 2.18 10.75
CA ILE A 145 -15.05 2.46 12.00
C ILE A 145 -14.73 1.12 12.68
N VAL A 146 -13.44 0.85 12.87
CA VAL A 146 -12.94 -0.38 13.51
C VAL A 146 -12.84 -0.22 15.01
N SER A 147 -12.31 0.93 15.46
CA SER A 147 -12.15 1.26 16.88
C SER A 147 -12.16 2.76 17.08
N SER A 148 -12.69 3.22 18.21
CA SER A 148 -12.66 4.62 18.57
C SER A 148 -12.54 4.81 20.08
N SER A 149 -11.82 5.85 20.50
CA SER A 149 -11.74 6.33 21.87
C SER A 149 -12.16 7.80 21.88
N GLU A 150 -13.27 8.11 22.55
CA GLU A 150 -13.84 9.46 22.57
C GLU A 150 -13.00 10.43 23.40
N GLY A 151 -13.03 11.71 23.00
CA GLY A 151 -12.46 12.82 23.76
C GLY A 151 -13.41 13.27 24.88
N SER A 152 -12.87 13.94 25.89
CA SER A 152 -13.61 14.44 27.06
C SER A 152 -14.66 15.50 26.71
N VAL A 153 -14.43 16.28 25.66
CA VAL A 153 -15.31 17.38 25.19
C VAL A 153 -15.90 17.11 23.81
N GLY A 154 -15.86 15.86 23.35
CA GLY A 154 -16.24 15.44 22.01
C GLY A 154 -15.03 15.17 21.13
N GLY A 155 -15.28 14.73 19.88
CA GLY A 155 -14.24 14.24 19.00
C GLY A 155 -13.63 12.92 19.49
N PHE A 156 -12.41 12.61 19.07
CA PHE A 156 -11.76 11.35 19.38
C PHE A 156 -10.32 11.58 19.87
N LYS A 157 -9.93 10.86 20.91
CA LYS A 157 -8.51 10.70 21.30
C LYS A 157 -7.77 9.86 20.28
N GLU A 158 -8.44 8.81 19.82
CA GLU A 158 -7.95 7.88 18.80
C GLU A 158 -9.13 7.32 18.03
N ILE A 159 -8.97 7.16 16.73
CA ILE A 159 -9.92 6.46 15.87
C ILE A 159 -9.17 5.68 14.80
N ILE A 160 -9.64 4.47 14.56
CA ILE A 160 -9.13 3.58 13.50
C ILE A 160 -10.29 3.30 12.54
N MET A 161 -10.08 3.62 11.28
CA MET A 161 -11.05 3.43 10.22
C MET A 161 -10.49 2.51 9.15
N LEU A 162 -11.29 1.60 8.65
CA LEU A 162 -10.99 0.79 7.47
C LEU A 162 -11.65 1.44 6.26
N ILE A 163 -10.84 1.82 5.27
CA ILE A 163 -11.31 2.39 4.00
C ILE A 163 -11.09 1.35 2.92
N LYS A 164 -12.19 0.86 2.34
CA LYS A 164 -12.23 -0.18 1.31
C LYS A 164 -12.51 0.44 -0.05
N GLY A 165 -11.62 0.19 -1.00
CA GLY A 165 -11.79 0.63 -2.37
C GLY A 165 -10.52 0.43 -3.20
N THR A 166 -10.69 0.21 -4.50
CA THR A 166 -9.57 0.02 -5.42
C THR A 166 -8.69 1.27 -5.44
N GLY A 167 -7.39 1.10 -5.16
CA GLY A 167 -6.43 2.20 -5.14
C GLY A 167 -6.53 3.11 -3.91
N ALA A 168 -7.21 2.69 -2.83
CA ALA A 168 -7.32 3.49 -1.62
C ALA A 168 -5.94 3.77 -0.99
N TYR A 169 -5.06 2.75 -0.94
CA TYR A 169 -3.70 2.92 -0.43
C TYR A 169 -2.87 3.85 -1.31
N SER A 170 -2.92 3.71 -2.63
CA SER A 170 -2.13 4.51 -3.57
C SER A 170 -2.33 6.02 -3.40
N ARG A 171 -3.53 6.44 -2.97
CA ARG A 171 -3.88 7.83 -2.75
C ARG A 171 -3.63 8.28 -1.32
N LEU A 172 -4.11 7.53 -0.35
CA LEU A 172 -4.09 7.95 1.05
C LEU A 172 -2.76 7.68 1.77
N LYS A 173 -1.85 6.89 1.20
CA LYS A 173 -0.51 6.66 1.78
C LYS A 173 0.27 7.96 2.05
N TYR A 174 -0.03 9.03 1.33
CA TYR A 174 0.59 10.34 1.53
C TYR A 174 0.00 11.15 2.68
N GLU A 175 -1.07 10.66 3.32
CA GLU A 175 -1.67 11.31 4.48
C GLU A 175 -0.96 10.95 5.80
N GLY A 176 -0.06 9.95 5.79
CA GLY A 176 0.71 9.55 6.97
C GLY A 176 1.66 10.64 7.44
N GLY A 177 1.56 11.02 8.73
CA GLY A 177 2.42 12.02 9.35
C GLY A 177 1.73 12.86 10.41
N THR A 178 2.42 13.92 10.87
CA THR A 178 1.88 14.88 11.83
C THR A 178 1.18 16.02 11.12
N HIS A 179 -0.08 16.27 11.46
CA HIS A 179 -0.91 17.35 10.95
C HIS A 179 -1.11 18.42 12.03
N ARG A 180 -0.83 19.66 11.69
CA ARG A 180 -0.94 20.81 12.59
C ARG A 180 -2.20 21.61 12.28
N VAL A 181 -3.00 21.92 13.29
CA VAL A 181 -4.16 22.80 13.18
C VAL A 181 -3.91 24.11 13.92
N GLN A 182 -4.36 25.21 13.34
CA GLN A 182 -4.36 26.55 13.92
C GLN A 182 -5.76 27.13 13.79
N ARG A 183 -6.47 27.22 14.93
CA ARG A 183 -7.81 27.84 15.02
C ARG A 183 -8.10 28.31 16.42
N VAL A 184 -9.15 29.07 16.60
CA VAL A 184 -9.75 29.36 17.91
C VAL A 184 -10.61 28.15 18.28
N PRO A 185 -10.25 27.38 19.33
CA PRO A 185 -11.05 26.23 19.74
C PRO A 185 -12.44 26.64 20.20
N GLN A 186 -13.42 25.74 20.09
CA GLN A 186 -14.76 25.96 20.67
C GLN A 186 -14.73 26.10 22.20
N THR A 187 -13.69 25.59 22.84
CA THR A 187 -13.44 25.64 24.29
C THR A 187 -12.73 26.92 24.73
N GLU A 188 -12.28 27.78 23.81
CA GLU A 188 -11.54 29.01 24.11
C GLU A 188 -12.48 30.21 24.22
N SER A 189 -12.53 30.81 25.41
CA SER A 189 -13.42 31.94 25.71
C SER A 189 -12.84 33.31 25.35
N GLN A 190 -11.51 33.42 25.16
CA GLN A 190 -10.80 34.71 24.92
C GLN A 190 -10.45 34.92 23.44
N GLY A 191 -10.91 34.03 22.53
CA GLY A 191 -10.69 34.18 21.10
C GLY A 191 -9.24 33.97 20.66
N ARG A 192 -8.39 33.35 21.47
CA ARG A 192 -6.98 33.11 21.12
C ARG A 192 -6.84 31.93 20.16
N VAL A 193 -6.00 32.11 19.13
CA VAL A 193 -5.66 31.03 18.21
C VAL A 193 -4.76 30.03 18.91
N HIS A 194 -5.20 28.78 18.99
CA HIS A 194 -4.40 27.67 19.49
C HIS A 194 -3.73 26.93 18.35
N THR A 195 -2.59 26.34 18.64
CA THR A 195 -1.87 25.45 17.71
C THR A 195 -1.83 24.06 18.31
N SER A 196 -2.55 23.15 17.68
CA SER A 196 -2.62 21.74 18.09
C SER A 196 -2.06 20.82 16.99
N ALA A 197 -1.72 19.62 17.36
CA ALA A 197 -1.22 18.61 16.42
C ALA A 197 -1.95 17.28 16.63
N ILE A 198 -2.15 16.59 15.55
CA ILE A 198 -2.64 15.21 15.49
C ILE A 198 -1.70 14.38 14.64
N THR A 199 -1.75 13.09 14.79
CA THR A 199 -0.98 12.15 13.96
C THR A 199 -1.92 11.28 13.16
N VAL A 200 -1.54 11.06 11.91
CA VAL A 200 -2.23 10.18 10.97
C VAL A 200 -1.27 9.07 10.58
N ALA A 201 -1.69 7.81 10.72
CA ALA A 201 -0.95 6.67 10.21
C ALA A 201 -1.81 5.94 9.18
N VAL A 202 -1.20 5.54 8.07
CA VAL A 202 -1.86 4.84 6.97
C VAL A 202 -1.17 3.49 6.78
N MET A 203 -1.90 2.42 7.06
CA MET A 203 -1.41 1.06 6.95
C MET A 203 -2.22 0.29 5.91
N PRO A 204 -1.59 -0.49 5.01
CA PRO A 204 -2.34 -1.34 4.10
C PRO A 204 -3.04 -2.47 4.88
N GLU A 205 -4.24 -2.84 4.44
CA GLU A 205 -4.87 -4.08 4.92
C GLU A 205 -4.07 -5.26 4.40
N VAL A 206 -3.61 -6.12 5.30
CA VAL A 206 -2.87 -7.34 4.96
C VAL A 206 -3.77 -8.55 5.14
N ASP A 207 -3.54 -9.56 4.31
CA ASP A 207 -4.26 -10.82 4.38
C ASP A 207 -3.89 -11.59 5.66
N ASP A 208 -4.81 -12.43 6.13
CA ASP A 208 -4.55 -13.32 7.27
C ASP A 208 -3.39 -14.27 6.96
N ILE A 209 -2.60 -14.56 7.99
CA ILE A 209 -1.47 -15.46 7.87
C ILE A 209 -1.99 -16.89 7.80
N GLU A 210 -1.91 -17.50 6.64
CA GLU A 210 -2.07 -18.95 6.48
C GLU A 210 -0.71 -19.65 6.64
N ILE A 211 -0.62 -20.54 7.64
CA ILE A 211 0.57 -21.34 7.84
C ILE A 211 0.44 -22.67 7.12
N GLU A 212 1.16 -22.79 6.03
CA GLU A 212 1.43 -24.05 5.37
C GLU A 212 2.79 -24.58 5.83
N ILE A 213 2.78 -25.77 6.43
CA ILE A 213 4.01 -26.44 6.86
C ILE A 213 4.40 -27.46 5.80
N ASN A 214 5.52 -27.24 5.11
CA ASN A 214 6.06 -28.21 4.18
C ASN A 214 6.62 -29.41 4.97
N PRO A 215 6.18 -30.64 4.69
CA PRO A 215 6.71 -31.84 5.37
C PRO A 215 8.22 -32.02 5.26
N ASN A 216 8.84 -31.50 4.19
CA ASN A 216 10.29 -31.58 3.99
C ASN A 216 11.10 -30.69 4.93
N ASP A 217 10.45 -29.67 5.52
CA ASP A 217 11.06 -28.75 6.47
C ASP A 217 10.96 -29.26 7.91
N LEU A 218 10.44 -30.48 8.09
CA LEU A 218 10.26 -31.09 9.39
C LEU A 218 11.22 -32.25 9.60
N LYS A 219 11.96 -32.19 10.71
CA LYS A 219 12.67 -33.35 11.26
C LYS A 219 11.82 -33.94 12.39
N VAL A 220 11.41 -35.19 12.24
CA VAL A 220 10.62 -35.91 13.24
C VAL A 220 11.46 -37.00 13.86
N ASP A 221 11.76 -36.85 15.13
CA ASP A 221 12.50 -37.83 15.94
C ASP A 221 11.51 -38.53 16.93
N VAL A 222 11.63 -39.83 17.07
CA VAL A 222 10.83 -40.62 18.00
C VAL A 222 11.75 -41.03 19.13
N MET A 223 11.26 -40.94 20.37
CA MET A 223 12.02 -41.25 21.56
C MET A 223 11.15 -41.87 22.65
N ARG A 224 11.75 -42.44 23.66
CA ARG A 224 11.07 -42.88 24.85
C ARG A 224 10.56 -41.71 25.67
N SER A 225 9.37 -41.89 26.26
CA SER A 225 8.84 -40.88 27.16
C SER A 225 9.68 -40.82 28.43
N SER A 226 9.93 -39.66 28.97
CA SER A 226 10.59 -39.48 30.26
C SER A 226 9.54 -39.18 31.32
N GLY A 227 9.61 -39.90 32.49
CA GLY A 227 8.71 -39.65 33.60
C GLY A 227 8.56 -40.88 34.53
N HIS A 228 7.90 -40.69 35.66
CA HIS A 228 7.55 -41.77 36.58
C HIS A 228 6.41 -42.62 35.96
N GLY A 229 6.76 -43.74 35.37
CA GLY A 229 5.79 -44.66 34.72
C GLY A 229 6.18 -46.13 34.78
N GLY A 230 5.22 -47.00 34.52
CA GLY A 230 5.41 -48.45 34.46
C GLY A 230 6.10 -48.91 33.15
N GLN A 231 6.05 -50.20 32.84
CA GLN A 231 6.72 -50.83 31.70
C GLN A 231 6.42 -50.14 30.34
N SER A 232 5.22 -49.58 30.14
CA SER A 232 4.82 -48.92 28.89
C SER A 232 5.62 -47.63 28.61
N VAL A 233 5.99 -46.87 29.63
CA VAL A 233 6.78 -45.62 29.49
C VAL A 233 8.24 -45.91 29.17
N ASN A 234 8.75 -47.01 29.74
CA ASN A 234 10.19 -47.34 29.65
C ASN A 234 10.55 -48.21 28.43
N THR A 235 9.56 -48.82 27.78
CA THR A 235 9.81 -49.75 26.66
C THR A 235 9.28 -49.29 25.32
N THR A 236 8.34 -48.32 25.29
CA THR A 236 7.69 -47.91 24.06
C THR A 236 8.18 -46.51 23.63
N ASP A 237 8.62 -46.35 22.37
CA ASP A 237 8.99 -45.09 21.78
C ASP A 237 7.75 -44.28 21.42
N SER A 238 7.06 -43.71 22.43
CA SER A 238 5.80 -42.98 22.25
C SER A 238 5.97 -41.48 22.16
N ALA A 239 7.06 -40.94 22.70
CA ALA A 239 7.33 -39.49 22.61
C ALA A 239 7.79 -39.09 21.21
N VAL A 240 7.30 -37.96 20.74
CA VAL A 240 7.64 -37.37 19.41
C VAL A 240 8.23 -36.02 19.61
N ARG A 241 9.37 -35.77 18.93
CA ARG A 241 10.04 -34.51 18.82
C ARG A 241 9.97 -34.06 17.38
N ILE A 242 9.38 -32.90 17.14
CA ILE A 242 9.33 -32.29 15.81
C ILE A 242 10.19 -31.03 15.84
N THR A 243 11.14 -30.94 14.91
CA THR A 243 11.97 -29.77 14.71
C THR A 243 11.64 -29.18 13.35
N HIS A 244 11.25 -27.91 13.33
CA HIS A 244 11.08 -27.15 12.10
C HIS A 244 12.45 -26.59 11.69
N ILE A 245 13.03 -27.12 10.62
CA ILE A 245 14.42 -26.86 10.22
C ILE A 245 14.68 -25.37 9.95
N PRO A 246 13.81 -24.64 9.19
CA PRO A 246 14.09 -23.25 8.85
C PRO A 246 14.09 -22.31 10.05
N THR A 247 13.21 -22.52 11.04
CA THR A 247 13.07 -21.63 12.21
C THR A 247 13.78 -22.14 13.46
N GLY A 248 14.19 -23.42 13.47
CA GLY A 248 14.79 -24.05 14.64
C GLY A 248 13.81 -24.34 15.79
N ILE A 249 12.50 -24.14 15.59
CA ILE A 249 11.50 -24.41 16.63
C ILE A 249 11.41 -25.89 16.86
N VAL A 250 11.49 -26.28 18.14
CA VAL A 250 11.41 -27.66 18.58
C VAL A 250 10.15 -27.83 19.45
N VAL A 251 9.36 -28.85 19.13
CA VAL A 251 8.20 -29.25 19.92
C VAL A 251 8.36 -30.72 20.31
N VAL A 252 8.20 -31.02 21.59
CA VAL A 252 8.19 -32.38 22.12
C VAL A 252 6.83 -32.65 22.72
N ASN A 253 6.22 -33.76 22.35
CA ASN A 253 4.97 -34.23 22.96
C ASN A 253 5.12 -35.70 23.38
N GLN A 254 4.77 -35.98 24.65
CA GLN A 254 4.85 -37.31 25.27
C GLN A 254 3.65 -37.63 26.11
N ASP A 255 2.56 -36.83 26.05
CA ASP A 255 1.40 -36.94 26.95
C ASP A 255 0.51 -38.15 26.66
N GLY A 256 0.52 -38.60 25.41
CA GLY A 256 -0.30 -39.72 24.97
C GLY A 256 0.47 -41.02 24.92
N LYS A 257 -0.28 -42.15 25.06
CA LYS A 257 0.28 -43.49 24.90
C LYS A 257 0.56 -43.88 23.44
N SER A 258 0.02 -43.12 22.49
CA SER A 258 0.13 -43.39 21.05
C SER A 258 1.06 -42.37 20.39
N GLN A 259 2.11 -42.86 19.74
CA GLN A 259 3.03 -42.06 18.92
C GLN A 259 2.31 -41.19 17.88
N HIS A 260 1.30 -41.75 17.20
CA HIS A 260 0.54 -41.00 16.19
C HIS A 260 -0.23 -39.79 16.78
N LYS A 261 -0.87 -40.02 17.96
CA LYS A 261 -1.56 -38.92 18.67
C LYS A 261 -0.57 -37.85 19.14
N ASN A 262 0.59 -38.26 19.66
CA ASN A 262 1.64 -37.37 20.09
C ASN A 262 2.19 -36.57 18.90
N LYS A 263 2.37 -37.16 17.71
CA LYS A 263 2.78 -36.49 16.50
C LYS A 263 1.73 -35.44 16.05
N GLU A 264 0.46 -35.82 16.04
CA GLU A 264 -0.63 -34.91 15.69
C GLU A 264 -0.71 -33.70 16.66
N SER A 265 -0.60 -33.95 17.96
CA SER A 265 -0.57 -32.92 18.97
C SER A 265 0.66 -31.99 18.82
N ALA A 266 1.84 -32.60 18.61
CA ALA A 266 3.07 -31.84 18.38
C ALA A 266 2.97 -30.95 17.12
N MET A 267 2.34 -31.43 16.04
CA MET A 267 2.08 -30.65 14.84
C MET A 267 1.14 -29.46 15.10
N LYS A 268 0.08 -29.64 15.88
CA LYS A 268 -0.83 -28.55 16.27
C LYS A 268 -0.09 -27.49 17.08
N VAL A 269 0.75 -27.91 18.04
CA VAL A 269 1.55 -26.98 18.85
C VAL A 269 2.60 -26.27 17.98
N LEU A 270 3.25 -26.98 17.06
CA LEU A 270 4.20 -26.39 16.13
C LEU A 270 3.53 -25.32 15.25
N LYS A 271 2.35 -25.64 14.67
CA LYS A 271 1.59 -24.68 13.87
C LYS A 271 1.23 -23.43 14.66
N ALA A 272 0.79 -23.60 15.91
CA ALA A 272 0.48 -22.46 16.79
C ALA A 272 1.72 -21.59 17.09
N ARG A 273 2.88 -22.21 17.37
CA ARG A 273 4.13 -21.46 17.62
C ARG A 273 4.66 -20.74 16.39
N LEU A 274 4.54 -21.36 15.21
CA LEU A 274 4.91 -20.71 13.94
C LEU A 274 3.99 -19.53 13.67
N TYR A 275 2.68 -19.67 13.92
CA TYR A 275 1.73 -18.57 13.81
C TYR A 275 2.09 -17.41 14.74
N GLU A 276 2.32 -17.71 16.01
CA GLU A 276 2.70 -16.68 17.01
C GLU A 276 3.99 -15.95 16.62
N MET A 277 4.99 -16.67 16.10
CA MET A 277 6.24 -16.06 15.64
C MET A 277 6.01 -15.13 14.44
N GLN A 278 5.31 -15.60 13.40
CA GLN A 278 5.03 -14.79 12.21
C GLN A 278 4.15 -13.57 12.53
N GLU A 279 3.16 -13.75 13.40
CA GLU A 279 2.29 -12.66 13.85
C GLU A 279 3.08 -11.62 14.66
N SER A 280 3.98 -12.07 15.53
CA SER A 280 4.88 -11.17 16.28
C SER A 280 5.79 -10.36 15.35
N GLU A 281 6.37 -11.00 14.33
CA GLU A 281 7.18 -10.32 13.32
C GLU A 281 6.36 -9.32 12.49
N ARG A 282 5.13 -9.70 12.12
CA ARG A 282 4.20 -8.82 11.41
C ARG A 282 3.88 -7.57 12.23
N LEU A 283 3.46 -7.76 13.48
CA LEU A 283 3.14 -6.67 14.41
C LEU A 283 4.35 -5.76 14.67
N ALA A 284 5.56 -6.33 14.77
CA ALA A 284 6.78 -5.54 14.93
C ALA A 284 7.03 -4.65 13.70
N LYS A 285 6.91 -5.20 12.48
CA LYS A 285 7.05 -4.44 11.22
C LYS A 285 5.99 -3.35 11.09
N GLU A 286 4.74 -3.65 11.41
CA GLU A 286 3.64 -2.66 11.40
C GLU A 286 3.88 -1.54 12.41
N SER A 287 4.34 -1.89 13.63
CA SER A 287 4.67 -0.92 14.67
C SER A 287 5.81 0.00 14.24
N GLU A 288 6.85 -0.55 13.61
CA GLU A 288 7.97 0.23 13.07
C GLU A 288 7.52 1.15 11.92
N ALA A 289 6.74 0.63 10.97
CA ALA A 289 6.20 1.41 9.86
C ALA A 289 5.30 2.56 10.35
N ARG A 290 4.41 2.30 11.33
CA ARG A 290 3.59 3.32 11.98
C ARG A 290 4.46 4.38 12.65
N LYS A 291 5.47 3.95 13.40
CA LYS A 291 6.38 4.86 14.12
C LYS A 291 7.21 5.74 13.16
N SER A 292 7.62 5.20 12.02
CA SER A 292 8.34 5.97 11.00
C SER A 292 7.47 7.03 10.33
N GLN A 293 6.16 6.77 10.14
CA GLN A 293 5.23 7.77 9.59
C GLN A 293 4.94 8.90 10.57
N VAL A 294 4.72 8.57 11.84
CA VAL A 294 4.21 9.50 12.86
C VAL A 294 5.32 10.30 13.52
N GLY A 295 6.55 9.79 13.54
CA GLY A 295 7.68 10.42 14.24
C GLY A 295 7.42 10.55 15.74
N SER A 296 7.80 11.68 16.32
CA SER A 296 7.51 12.02 17.73
C SER A 296 6.08 12.52 17.95
N GLY A 297 5.34 12.86 16.89
CA GLY A 297 4.02 13.50 16.96
C GLY A 297 4.09 14.97 17.43
N ASP A 298 5.28 15.56 17.48
CA ASP A 298 5.45 16.99 17.82
C ASP A 298 5.00 17.87 16.65
N ARG A 299 4.38 19.01 16.97
CA ARG A 299 3.93 20.00 15.99
C ARG A 299 5.04 20.59 15.11
N SER A 300 6.30 20.41 15.48
CA SER A 300 7.46 20.82 14.67
C SER A 300 7.70 19.89 13.49
N GLU A 301 7.36 18.61 13.61
CA GLU A 301 7.52 17.57 12.57
C GLU A 301 6.35 17.53 11.57
N ARG A 302 5.52 18.57 11.57
CA ARG A 302 4.34 18.65 10.72
C ARG A 302 4.63 18.45 9.24
N ILE A 303 3.85 17.60 8.60
CA ILE A 303 3.79 17.49 7.14
C ILE A 303 2.80 18.51 6.55
N ARG A 304 1.72 18.82 7.29
CA ARG A 304 0.64 19.70 6.81
C ARG A 304 0.16 20.64 7.90
N THR A 305 -0.27 21.84 7.49
CA THR A 305 -0.87 22.85 8.39
C THR A 305 -2.23 23.27 7.89
N TYR A 306 -3.22 23.20 8.77
CA TYR A 306 -4.59 23.67 8.58
C TYR A 306 -4.78 24.97 9.36
N ASN A 307 -4.84 26.11 8.67
CA ASN A 307 -4.99 27.44 9.25
C ASN A 307 -6.38 27.97 8.95
N PHE A 308 -7.30 27.81 9.90
CA PHE A 308 -8.69 28.23 9.77
C PHE A 308 -8.88 29.75 9.66
N PRO A 309 -8.21 30.60 10.49
CA PRO A 309 -8.33 32.05 10.36
C PRO A 309 -7.98 32.60 8.97
N GLN A 310 -7.09 31.93 8.24
CA GLN A 310 -6.67 32.32 6.90
C GLN A 310 -7.35 31.50 5.80
N ASN A 311 -8.25 30.59 6.13
CA ASN A 311 -8.83 29.61 5.20
C ASN A 311 -7.77 28.91 4.33
N ARG A 312 -6.64 28.57 4.94
CA ARG A 312 -5.42 28.11 4.26
C ARG A 312 -5.01 26.72 4.72
N ILE A 313 -4.68 25.87 3.76
CA ILE A 313 -4.02 24.59 3.99
C ILE A 313 -2.66 24.61 3.29
N SER A 314 -1.62 24.14 3.98
CA SER A 314 -0.25 24.07 3.41
C SER A 314 0.35 22.70 3.63
N ASP A 315 0.81 22.05 2.57
CA ASP A 315 1.62 20.84 2.65
C ASP A 315 3.09 21.22 2.52
N HIS A 316 3.85 20.96 3.58
CA HIS A 316 5.23 21.42 3.69
C HIS A 316 6.22 20.55 2.93
N ARG A 317 5.84 19.34 2.54
CA ARG A 317 6.70 18.42 1.77
C ARG A 317 6.97 18.94 0.36
N ILE A 318 5.97 19.59 -0.24
CA ILE A 318 6.01 20.08 -1.62
C ILE A 318 5.82 21.62 -1.70
N ASN A 319 5.83 22.31 -0.56
CA ASN A 319 5.55 23.74 -0.45
C ASN A 319 4.24 24.19 -1.12
N LEU A 320 3.23 23.30 -1.16
CA LEU A 320 1.91 23.60 -1.68
C LEU A 320 1.12 24.42 -0.67
N THR A 321 0.47 25.48 -1.13
CA THR A 321 -0.44 26.29 -0.30
C THR A 321 -1.72 26.58 -1.07
N LEU A 322 -2.87 26.22 -0.46
CA LEU A 322 -4.21 26.43 -1.00
C LEU A 322 -5.03 27.27 -0.03
N TYR A 323 -5.81 28.24 -0.55
CA TYR A 323 -6.69 29.12 0.24
C TYR A 323 -8.16 28.66 0.14
N ARG A 324 -8.38 27.36 0.36
CA ARG A 324 -9.68 26.69 0.23
C ARG A 324 -9.88 25.61 1.31
N LEU A 325 -9.38 25.88 2.51
CA LEU A 325 -9.43 24.92 3.62
C LEU A 325 -10.87 24.46 3.92
N ASP A 326 -11.83 25.41 3.93
CA ASP A 326 -13.23 25.11 4.23
C ASP A 326 -13.81 24.13 3.21
N ALA A 327 -13.58 24.34 1.91
CA ALA A 327 -14.04 23.43 0.87
C ALA A 327 -13.40 22.04 0.99
N ILE A 328 -12.10 21.98 1.28
CA ILE A 328 -11.40 20.69 1.46
C ILE A 328 -11.97 19.93 2.65
N MET A 329 -12.22 20.61 3.77
CA MET A 329 -12.75 19.98 4.99
C MET A 329 -14.24 19.62 4.91
N GLN A 330 -15.06 20.44 4.25
CA GLN A 330 -16.51 20.24 4.18
C GLN A 330 -16.91 19.30 3.03
N ASP A 331 -16.27 19.43 1.86
CA ASP A 331 -16.61 18.70 0.65
C ASP A 331 -15.67 17.51 0.38
N GLY A 332 -14.62 17.33 1.19
CA GLY A 332 -13.68 16.22 1.04
C GLY A 332 -12.78 16.35 -0.19
N LEU A 333 -12.40 17.56 -0.60
CA LEU A 333 -11.61 17.82 -1.82
C LEU A 333 -10.11 17.58 -1.63
N PHE A 334 -9.73 16.48 -0.99
CA PHE A 334 -8.32 16.16 -0.71
C PHE A 334 -7.48 15.91 -1.97
N ASP A 335 -8.10 15.61 -3.10
CA ASP A 335 -7.35 15.41 -4.35
C ASP A 335 -6.57 16.65 -4.77
N GLU A 336 -7.03 17.85 -4.42
CA GLU A 336 -6.27 19.08 -4.67
C GLU A 336 -4.89 19.10 -3.99
N ILE A 337 -4.69 18.26 -2.98
CA ILE A 337 -3.41 18.08 -2.28
C ILE A 337 -2.74 16.77 -2.68
N ILE A 338 -3.51 15.69 -2.79
CA ILE A 338 -3.02 14.34 -3.07
C ILE A 338 -2.42 14.24 -4.48
N GLU A 339 -3.08 14.81 -5.50
CA GLU A 339 -2.59 14.77 -6.88
C GLU A 339 -1.19 15.44 -7.03
N PRO A 340 -0.96 16.67 -6.52
CA PRO A 340 0.38 17.25 -6.51
C PRO A 340 1.43 16.42 -5.76
N LEU A 341 1.04 15.75 -4.65
CA LEU A 341 1.94 14.88 -3.92
C LEU A 341 2.32 13.65 -4.74
N ILE A 342 1.34 13.02 -5.41
CA ILE A 342 1.58 11.89 -6.31
C ILE A 342 2.56 12.31 -7.41
N THR A 343 2.28 13.43 -8.08
CA THR A 343 3.13 13.95 -9.15
C THR A 343 4.56 14.24 -8.68
N HIS A 344 4.71 14.84 -7.51
CA HIS A 344 6.01 15.11 -6.91
C HIS A 344 6.80 13.84 -6.63
N HIS A 345 6.17 12.83 -6.02
CA HIS A 345 6.81 11.54 -5.74
C HIS A 345 7.18 10.77 -7.02
N GLN A 346 6.32 10.82 -8.03
CA GLN A 346 6.62 10.24 -9.34
C GLN A 346 7.84 10.92 -9.98
N ALA A 347 7.92 12.26 -9.94
CA ALA A 347 9.06 13.01 -10.45
C ALA A 347 10.36 12.67 -9.69
N GLN A 348 10.32 12.52 -8.38
CA GLN A 348 11.48 12.08 -7.59
C GLN A 348 11.91 10.67 -7.99
N ALA A 349 10.98 9.72 -8.08
CA ALA A 349 11.28 8.35 -8.46
C ALA A 349 11.87 8.24 -9.88
N LEU A 350 11.42 9.07 -10.83
CA LEU A 350 11.99 9.16 -12.17
C LEU A 350 13.44 9.65 -12.15
N GLN A 351 13.75 10.65 -11.30
CA GLN A 351 15.11 11.17 -11.14
C GLN A 351 16.05 10.11 -10.54
N GLU A 352 15.60 9.37 -9.53
CA GLU A 352 16.38 8.31 -8.88
C GLU A 352 16.69 7.15 -9.84
N GLN A 353 15.79 6.82 -10.75
CA GLN A 353 15.96 5.74 -11.72
C GLN A 353 16.69 6.15 -13.01
N ASN A 354 17.07 7.43 -13.17
CA ASN A 354 17.66 7.97 -14.39
C ASN A 354 16.81 7.66 -15.65
N LEU A 355 15.49 7.74 -15.54
CA LEU A 355 14.51 7.51 -16.61
C LEU A 355 14.14 8.79 -17.37
#